data_8b472179da4db7686f293d296a1070cc
#
_entry.id   8b472179da4db7686f293d296a1070cc
#
_cell.length_a   1.000
_cell.length_b   1.000
_cell.length_c   1.000
_cell.angle_alpha   90.00
_cell.angle_beta   90.00
_cell.angle_gamma   90.00
#
_symmetry.space_group_name_H-M   'P 1'
#
loop_
_entity.id
_entity.type
_entity.pdbx_description
1 polymer ?
#
loop_
_entity_poly.entity_id
_entity_poly.type
_entity_poly.pdbx_seq_one_letter_code
_entity_poly.pdbx_strand_id
1 'polypeptide(L)'
;IRLPLERKAPGVIYRQPVTQPLQTGIKAVDAMVPIGRGQRELIIGDRQIGKTAIAIDTIINQRANYEAGKPVYCIYVAIGQKASSVAALVETLRKHGALDYTVVVAATASDSASMRYYSPFAGVAIGEYIRDTGRDALIVYDDLSKQAVAYREISLILKRPSGREAYPGDIFYLHSRLLERAAKIIDNQEVASKMNDLPEALKPIVKGGGSLTALPIIETQAGDVSAYIPTNVISITDGQIFLETALFNRGIRPAINVGISVSRVGGNAQIKSMKKVAGTLKIDQAQFRELESFTKFGGDMDPVTARVIDKGRKNERLLIQPQYQPWAVEDQVAVIYCGVN
;
A
#
# COMPACT_ATOMS: atom_id res chain seq x y z
N ILE A 1 -10.56 -26.01 -3.14
CA ILE A 1 -9.30 -25.97 -3.91
C ILE A 1 -8.17 -25.87 -2.90
N ARG A 2 -7.11 -26.67 -3.09
CA ARG A 2 -5.86 -26.56 -2.30
C ARG A 2 -4.81 -25.87 -3.15
N LEU A 3 -4.15 -24.85 -2.63
CA LEU A 3 -3.09 -24.11 -3.29
C LEU A 3 -1.81 -24.15 -2.45
N PRO A 4 -0.61 -24.16 -3.08
CA PRO A 4 0.65 -24.07 -2.37
C PRO A 4 0.79 -22.69 -1.72
N LEU A 5 1.36 -22.63 -0.52
CA LEU A 5 1.68 -21.37 0.16
C LEU A 5 2.82 -20.64 -0.53
N GLU A 6 3.85 -21.41 -0.93
CA GLU A 6 4.98 -20.88 -1.70
C GLU A 6 4.81 -21.20 -3.17
N ARG A 7 4.91 -20.16 -3.99
CA ARG A 7 4.77 -20.23 -5.44
C ARG A 7 5.67 -19.16 -6.07
N LYS A 8 6.27 -19.45 -7.19
CA LYS A 8 7.03 -18.46 -7.95
C LYS A 8 6.11 -17.38 -8.49
N ALA A 9 6.59 -16.15 -8.45
CA ALA A 9 5.89 -15.01 -9.04
C ALA A 9 5.69 -15.20 -10.56
N PRO A 10 4.63 -14.64 -11.14
CA PRO A 10 4.45 -14.67 -12.59
C PRO A 10 5.64 -14.05 -13.32
N GLY A 11 6.16 -14.74 -14.33
CA GLY A 11 7.24 -14.22 -15.18
C GLY A 11 6.80 -12.99 -15.97
N VAL A 12 7.75 -12.24 -16.53
CA VAL A 12 7.51 -10.96 -17.21
C VAL A 12 6.52 -11.08 -18.38
N ILE A 13 6.55 -12.19 -19.12
CA ILE A 13 5.68 -12.43 -20.29
C ILE A 13 4.21 -12.60 -19.93
N TYR A 14 3.89 -12.88 -18.66
CA TYR A 14 2.54 -13.08 -18.16
C TYR A 14 1.95 -11.80 -17.54
N ARG A 15 2.73 -10.72 -17.47
CA ARG A 15 2.34 -9.44 -16.90
C ARG A 15 1.99 -8.44 -17.98
N GLN A 16 1.12 -7.52 -17.65
CA GLN A 16 0.88 -6.32 -18.44
C GLN A 16 1.09 -5.05 -17.61
N PRO A 17 1.30 -3.89 -18.27
CA PRO A 17 1.47 -2.62 -17.59
C PRO A 17 0.29 -2.29 -16.67
N VAL A 18 0.58 -1.63 -15.55
CA VAL A 18 -0.41 -1.13 -14.61
C VAL A 18 -0.94 0.20 -15.13
N THR A 19 -2.19 0.22 -15.57
CA THR A 19 -2.85 1.41 -16.14
C THR A 19 -4.21 1.70 -15.50
N GLN A 20 -4.75 0.77 -14.73
CA GLN A 20 -6.05 0.90 -14.09
C GLN A 20 -5.87 1.41 -12.65
N PRO A 21 -6.52 2.51 -12.24
CA PRO A 21 -6.39 3.02 -10.88
C PRO A 21 -7.02 2.09 -9.84
N LEU A 22 -6.39 1.99 -8.68
CA LEU A 22 -6.99 1.54 -7.43
C LEU A 22 -7.29 2.79 -6.61
N GLN A 23 -8.54 3.19 -6.56
CA GLN A 23 -8.94 4.38 -5.79
C GLN A 23 -8.88 4.07 -4.30
N THR A 24 -8.09 4.84 -3.56
CA THR A 24 -7.98 4.68 -2.11
C THR A 24 -9.06 5.45 -1.36
N GLY A 25 -9.67 6.43 -1.99
CA GLY A 25 -10.59 7.35 -1.37
C GLY A 25 -9.91 8.41 -0.50
N ILE A 26 -8.57 8.44 -0.50
CA ILE A 26 -7.75 9.40 0.24
C ILE A 26 -7.20 10.43 -0.73
N LYS A 27 -7.64 11.68 -0.59
CA LYS A 27 -7.30 12.78 -1.51
C LYS A 27 -5.80 12.92 -1.73
N ALA A 28 -5.02 12.89 -0.66
CA ALA A 28 -3.57 13.03 -0.74
C ALA A 28 -2.89 11.89 -1.51
N VAL A 29 -3.39 10.65 -1.38
CA VAL A 29 -2.87 9.47 -2.08
C VAL A 29 -3.28 9.51 -3.53
N ASP A 30 -4.57 9.57 -3.82
CA ASP A 30 -5.11 9.48 -5.18
C ASP A 30 -4.63 10.62 -6.09
N ALA A 31 -4.36 11.80 -5.51
CA ALA A 31 -3.87 12.96 -6.25
C ALA A 31 -2.34 12.94 -6.46
N MET A 32 -1.54 12.57 -5.45
CA MET A 32 -0.10 12.80 -5.47
C MET A 32 0.76 11.53 -5.51
N VAL A 33 0.24 10.41 -5.01
CA VAL A 33 0.92 9.11 -4.96
C VAL A 33 -0.04 8.00 -5.40
N PRO A 34 -0.56 8.06 -6.64
CA PRO A 34 -1.63 7.16 -7.09
C PRO A 34 -1.18 5.71 -7.14
N ILE A 35 -2.10 4.82 -6.82
CA ILE A 35 -1.89 3.37 -6.82
C ILE A 35 -2.68 2.75 -7.96
N GLY A 36 -2.03 1.87 -8.72
CA GLY A 36 -2.67 1.10 -9.79
C GLY A 36 -2.94 -0.36 -9.40
N ARG A 37 -3.91 -0.97 -10.04
CA ARG A 37 -4.24 -2.39 -9.84
C ARG A 37 -3.11 -3.28 -10.36
N GLY A 38 -2.51 -4.03 -9.46
CA GLY A 38 -1.32 -4.85 -9.72
C GLY A 38 0.01 -4.23 -9.27
N GLN A 39 -0.04 -3.03 -8.70
CA GLN A 39 1.12 -2.33 -8.14
C GLN A 39 1.43 -2.80 -6.72
N ARG A 40 2.68 -2.65 -6.31
CA ARG A 40 3.16 -2.80 -4.93
C ARG A 40 3.52 -1.42 -4.39
N GLU A 41 2.71 -0.88 -3.51
CA GLU A 41 2.96 0.43 -2.91
C GLU A 41 3.19 0.27 -1.41
N LEU A 42 4.38 0.63 -0.94
CA LEU A 42 4.78 0.52 0.46
C LEU A 42 4.14 1.66 1.28
N ILE A 43 3.58 1.32 2.44
CA ILE A 43 3.19 2.30 3.46
C ILE A 43 4.22 2.22 4.58
N ILE A 44 4.97 3.29 4.80
CA ILE A 44 6.11 3.31 5.70
C ILE A 44 6.07 4.52 6.64
N GLY A 45 6.50 4.32 7.88
CA GLY A 45 6.58 5.37 8.89
C GLY A 45 6.61 4.82 10.31
N ASP A 46 6.75 5.71 11.27
CA ASP A 46 6.84 5.36 12.69
C ASP A 46 5.56 4.74 13.23
N ARG A 47 5.64 4.26 14.46
CA ARG A 47 4.51 3.61 15.12
C ARG A 47 3.36 4.60 15.37
N GLN A 48 2.11 4.17 15.19
CA GLN A 48 0.88 4.91 15.53
C GLN A 48 0.67 6.25 14.78
N ILE A 49 1.24 6.43 13.61
CA ILE A 49 1.06 7.63 12.79
C ILE A 49 0.08 7.49 11.62
N GLY A 50 -0.74 6.41 11.63
CA GLY A 50 -1.83 6.26 10.66
C GLY A 50 -1.58 5.31 9.49
N LYS A 51 -0.52 4.48 9.50
CA LYS A 51 -0.26 3.51 8.41
C LYS A 51 -1.44 2.57 8.18
N THR A 52 -1.90 1.91 9.23
CA THR A 52 -3.06 1.01 9.19
C THR A 52 -4.33 1.72 8.75
N ALA A 53 -4.51 2.99 9.14
CA ALA A 53 -5.69 3.77 8.74
C ALA A 53 -5.77 3.96 7.22
N ILE A 54 -4.65 4.25 6.54
CA ILE A 54 -4.60 4.34 5.08
C ILE A 54 -5.04 3.03 4.43
N ALA A 55 -4.55 1.90 4.94
CA ALA A 55 -4.91 0.59 4.43
C ALA A 55 -6.40 0.27 4.64
N ILE A 56 -6.95 0.57 5.81
CA ILE A 56 -8.37 0.36 6.12
C ILE A 56 -9.26 1.26 5.25
N ASP A 57 -8.92 2.54 5.10
CA ASP A 57 -9.66 3.47 4.24
C ASP A 57 -9.67 3.00 2.78
N THR A 58 -8.54 2.49 2.30
CA THR A 58 -8.45 1.89 0.96
C THR A 58 -9.39 0.70 0.81
N ILE A 59 -9.47 -0.18 1.81
CA ILE A 59 -10.40 -1.32 1.82
C ILE A 59 -11.84 -0.84 1.83
N ILE A 60 -12.19 0.08 2.72
CA ILE A 60 -13.56 0.63 2.82
C ILE A 60 -14.00 1.26 1.50
N ASN A 61 -13.10 1.96 0.83
CA ASN A 61 -13.40 2.61 -0.46
C ASN A 61 -13.73 1.62 -1.59
N GLN A 62 -13.39 0.34 -1.47
CA GLN A 62 -13.74 -0.66 -2.48
C GLN A 62 -15.22 -1.08 -2.44
N ARG A 63 -15.99 -0.61 -1.46
CA ARG A 63 -17.42 -0.90 -1.35
C ARG A 63 -18.19 -0.51 -2.60
N ALA A 64 -17.93 0.65 -3.17
CA ALA A 64 -18.58 1.11 -4.40
C ALA A 64 -18.34 0.15 -5.59
N ASN A 65 -17.13 -0.40 -5.71
CA ASN A 65 -16.81 -1.41 -6.72
C ASN A 65 -17.56 -2.71 -6.48
N TYR A 66 -17.71 -3.12 -5.23
CA TYR A 66 -18.46 -4.32 -4.86
C TYR A 66 -19.96 -4.18 -5.19
N GLU A 67 -20.57 -3.07 -4.80
CA GLU A 67 -21.98 -2.75 -5.09
C GLU A 67 -22.25 -2.62 -6.60
N ALA A 68 -21.27 -2.15 -7.37
CA ALA A 68 -21.34 -2.06 -8.84
C ALA A 68 -21.12 -3.42 -9.56
N GLY A 69 -20.94 -4.51 -8.84
CA GLY A 69 -20.73 -5.85 -9.42
C GLY A 69 -19.34 -6.05 -10.04
N LYS A 70 -18.37 -5.18 -9.76
CA LYS A 70 -16.97 -5.27 -10.17
C LYS A 70 -16.03 -5.23 -8.96
N PRO A 71 -16.14 -6.22 -8.05
CA PRO A 71 -15.46 -6.17 -6.77
C PRO A 71 -13.93 -6.16 -6.92
N VAL A 72 -13.28 -5.42 -6.04
CA VAL A 72 -11.90 -5.64 -5.66
C VAL A 72 -11.94 -6.38 -4.33
N TYR A 73 -11.64 -7.66 -4.34
CA TYR A 73 -11.61 -8.46 -3.12
C TYR A 73 -10.40 -8.11 -2.28
N CYS A 74 -10.60 -7.90 -1.00
CA CYS A 74 -9.54 -7.45 -0.10
C CYS A 74 -9.07 -8.58 0.81
N ILE A 75 -7.78 -8.65 1.05
CA ILE A 75 -7.16 -9.56 2.02
C ILE A 75 -6.36 -8.70 3.00
N TYR A 76 -6.71 -8.76 4.27
CA TYR A 76 -5.95 -8.09 5.32
C TYR A 76 -5.18 -9.13 6.12
N VAL A 77 -3.85 -9.05 6.08
CA VAL A 77 -2.98 -9.96 6.81
C VAL A 77 -2.43 -9.23 8.05
N ALA A 78 -2.96 -9.59 9.22
CA ALA A 78 -2.49 -9.09 10.51
C ALA A 78 -1.34 -9.96 11.01
N ILE A 79 -0.15 -9.37 11.14
CA ILE A 79 1.08 -10.10 11.50
C ILE A 79 1.59 -9.61 12.85
N GLY A 80 1.58 -10.44 13.86
CA GLY A 80 2.10 -10.13 15.19
C GLY A 80 1.38 -8.99 15.91
N GLN A 81 0.13 -8.71 15.56
CA GLN A 81 -0.71 -7.72 16.21
C GLN A 81 -1.37 -8.30 17.47
N LYS A 82 -1.80 -7.43 18.38
CA LYS A 82 -2.61 -7.83 19.53
C LYS A 82 -3.98 -8.33 19.04
N ALA A 83 -4.50 -9.41 19.64
CA ALA A 83 -5.81 -9.94 19.30
C ALA A 83 -6.93 -8.89 19.42
N SER A 84 -6.85 -8.02 20.44
CA SER A 84 -7.79 -6.88 20.59
C SER A 84 -7.75 -5.90 19.44
N SER A 85 -6.58 -5.63 18.85
CA SER A 85 -6.44 -4.76 17.69
C SER A 85 -7.06 -5.39 16.43
N VAL A 86 -6.88 -6.70 16.26
CA VAL A 86 -7.51 -7.45 15.17
C VAL A 86 -9.02 -7.45 15.30
N ALA A 87 -9.54 -7.66 16.52
CA ALA A 87 -10.98 -7.62 16.80
C ALA A 87 -11.57 -6.23 16.50
N ALA A 88 -10.89 -5.15 16.89
CA ALA A 88 -11.31 -3.79 16.61
C ALA A 88 -11.31 -3.47 15.11
N LEU A 89 -10.32 -3.99 14.37
CA LEU A 89 -10.24 -3.88 12.91
C LEU A 89 -11.44 -4.58 12.25
N VAL A 90 -11.72 -5.83 12.61
CA VAL A 90 -12.85 -6.59 12.07
C VAL A 90 -14.17 -5.87 12.33
N GLU A 91 -14.35 -5.31 13.53
CA GLU A 91 -15.54 -4.53 13.86
C GLU A 91 -15.64 -3.24 13.03
N THR A 92 -14.52 -2.56 12.79
CA THR A 92 -14.48 -1.39 11.90
C THR A 92 -14.88 -1.75 10.48
N LEU A 93 -14.34 -2.83 9.93
CA LEU A 93 -14.71 -3.31 8.59
C LEU A 93 -16.19 -3.70 8.53
N ARG A 94 -16.72 -4.35 9.57
CA ARG A 94 -18.14 -4.71 9.67
C ARG A 94 -19.04 -3.48 9.64
N LYS A 95 -18.75 -2.48 10.47
CA LYS A 95 -19.52 -1.23 10.54
C LYS A 95 -19.61 -0.49 9.20
N HIS A 96 -18.57 -0.60 8.38
CA HIS A 96 -18.52 0.03 7.06
C HIS A 96 -18.97 -0.90 5.92
N GLY A 97 -19.50 -2.12 6.22
CA GLY A 97 -19.93 -3.07 5.21
C GLY A 97 -18.80 -3.63 4.34
N ALA A 98 -17.56 -3.56 4.82
CA ALA A 98 -16.39 -4.00 4.06
C ALA A 98 -16.06 -5.49 4.26
N LEU A 99 -16.67 -6.17 5.24
CA LEU A 99 -16.43 -7.60 5.47
C LEU A 99 -16.99 -8.49 4.36
N ASP A 100 -17.99 -8.03 3.60
CA ASP A 100 -18.62 -8.82 2.55
C ASP A 100 -17.65 -9.16 1.40
N TYR A 101 -16.60 -8.35 1.24
CA TYR A 101 -15.57 -8.53 0.21
C TYR A 101 -14.15 -8.61 0.80
N THR A 102 -14.00 -8.75 2.12
CA THR A 102 -12.70 -8.77 2.79
C THR A 102 -12.48 -10.06 3.57
N VAL A 103 -11.31 -10.67 3.38
CA VAL A 103 -10.80 -11.80 4.18
C VAL A 103 -9.74 -11.28 5.14
N VAL A 104 -9.84 -11.65 6.42
CA VAL A 104 -8.83 -11.34 7.43
C VAL A 104 -8.04 -12.60 7.76
N VAL A 105 -6.73 -12.56 7.53
CA VAL A 105 -5.77 -13.61 7.92
C VAL A 105 -4.96 -13.08 9.10
N ALA A 106 -5.07 -13.71 10.26
CA ALA A 106 -4.43 -13.22 11.47
C ALA A 106 -3.45 -14.23 12.05
N ALA A 107 -2.22 -13.77 12.30
CA ALA A 107 -1.27 -14.41 13.20
C ALA A 107 -0.93 -13.38 14.29
N THR A 108 -1.47 -13.57 15.48
CA THR A 108 -1.38 -12.60 16.57
C THR A 108 0.00 -12.60 17.23
N ALA A 109 0.23 -11.66 18.14
CA ALA A 109 1.49 -11.59 18.89
C ALA A 109 1.74 -12.80 19.80
N SER A 110 0.68 -13.52 20.19
CA SER A 110 0.75 -14.73 20.98
C SER A 110 0.99 -16.01 20.16
N ASP A 111 0.86 -15.94 18.84
CA ASP A 111 1.11 -17.07 17.96
C ASP A 111 2.61 -17.33 17.78
N SER A 112 2.97 -18.56 17.41
CA SER A 112 4.36 -18.95 17.15
C SER A 112 5.02 -18.12 16.06
N ALA A 113 6.35 -18.03 16.07
CA ALA A 113 7.10 -17.40 14.99
C ALA A 113 6.78 -18.00 13.61
N SER A 114 6.56 -19.33 13.57
CA SER A 114 6.16 -20.03 12.33
C SER A 114 4.83 -19.51 11.77
N MET A 115 3.83 -19.30 12.62
CA MET A 115 2.54 -18.77 12.17
C MET A 115 2.67 -17.34 11.66
N ARG A 116 3.43 -16.49 12.35
CA ARG A 116 3.73 -15.11 11.91
C ARG A 116 4.53 -15.07 10.61
N TYR A 117 5.38 -16.08 10.39
CA TYR A 117 6.15 -16.23 9.16
C TYR A 117 5.26 -16.64 7.97
N TYR A 118 4.37 -17.64 8.16
CA TYR A 118 3.56 -18.20 7.07
C TYR A 118 2.30 -17.40 6.75
N SER A 119 1.76 -16.60 7.67
CA SER A 119 0.50 -15.89 7.47
C SER A 119 0.48 -14.99 6.22
N PRO A 120 1.55 -14.23 5.84
CA PRO A 120 1.55 -13.49 4.60
C PRO A 120 1.49 -14.38 3.35
N PHE A 121 2.14 -15.55 3.39
CA PHE A 121 2.08 -16.51 2.29
C PHE A 121 0.69 -17.13 2.14
N ALA A 122 0.00 -17.38 3.24
CA ALA A 122 -1.39 -17.83 3.22
C ALA A 122 -2.30 -16.74 2.60
N GLY A 123 -2.13 -15.50 3.02
CA GLY A 123 -2.88 -14.35 2.48
C GLY A 123 -2.66 -14.17 0.98
N VAL A 124 -1.42 -14.21 0.51
CA VAL A 124 -1.12 -14.02 -0.91
C VAL A 124 -1.65 -15.17 -1.78
N ALA A 125 -1.67 -16.41 -1.26
CA ALA A 125 -2.27 -17.54 -1.99
C ALA A 125 -3.77 -17.34 -2.24
N ILE A 126 -4.50 -16.72 -1.29
CA ILE A 126 -5.90 -16.31 -1.48
C ILE A 126 -5.99 -15.22 -2.57
N GLY A 127 -5.13 -14.22 -2.52
CA GLY A 127 -5.07 -13.15 -3.51
C GLY A 127 -4.75 -13.66 -4.92
N GLU A 128 -3.84 -14.61 -5.04
CA GLU A 128 -3.50 -15.25 -6.32
C GLU A 128 -4.65 -16.06 -6.91
N TYR A 129 -5.43 -16.75 -6.07
CA TYR A 129 -6.65 -17.42 -6.54
C TYR A 129 -7.60 -16.43 -7.21
N ILE A 130 -7.81 -15.27 -6.61
CA ILE A 130 -8.68 -14.22 -7.16
C ILE A 130 -8.09 -13.67 -8.45
N ARG A 131 -6.81 -13.28 -8.44
CA ARG A 131 -6.07 -12.77 -9.60
C ARG A 131 -6.10 -13.74 -10.78
N ASP A 132 -5.76 -15.01 -10.53
CA ASP A 132 -5.61 -16.00 -11.59
C ASP A 132 -6.96 -16.46 -12.17
N THR A 133 -8.07 -16.16 -11.50
CA THR A 133 -9.42 -16.33 -12.04
C THR A 133 -9.98 -15.07 -12.72
N GLY A 134 -9.11 -14.12 -13.07
CA GLY A 134 -9.45 -12.93 -13.85
C GLY A 134 -10.16 -11.81 -13.07
N ARG A 135 -10.03 -11.83 -11.74
CA ARG A 135 -10.63 -10.83 -10.84
C ARG A 135 -9.56 -9.94 -10.21
N ASP A 136 -9.98 -8.85 -9.61
CA ASP A 136 -9.08 -7.93 -8.93
C ASP A 136 -9.05 -8.20 -7.43
N ALA A 137 -7.83 -8.19 -6.86
CA ALA A 137 -7.61 -8.33 -5.42
C ALA A 137 -6.66 -7.26 -4.90
N LEU A 138 -6.85 -6.89 -3.64
CA LEU A 138 -5.98 -6.03 -2.85
C LEU A 138 -5.52 -6.81 -1.62
N ILE A 139 -4.22 -6.87 -1.36
CA ILE A 139 -3.67 -7.46 -0.15
C ILE A 139 -2.91 -6.42 0.66
N VAL A 140 -3.19 -6.37 1.96
CA VAL A 140 -2.48 -5.55 2.94
C VAL A 140 -1.68 -6.46 3.86
N TYR A 141 -0.41 -6.16 4.06
CA TYR A 141 0.44 -6.86 5.04
C TYR A 141 0.77 -5.93 6.20
N ASP A 142 0.13 -6.12 7.33
CA ASP A 142 0.30 -5.25 8.51
C ASP A 142 0.87 -6.03 9.71
N ASP A 143 2.20 -6.05 9.93
CA ASP A 143 3.25 -5.45 9.10
C ASP A 143 4.36 -6.46 8.77
N LEU A 144 5.09 -6.23 7.70
CA LEU A 144 6.20 -7.08 7.27
C LEU A 144 7.44 -6.95 8.17
N SER A 145 7.57 -5.87 8.96
CA SER A 145 8.64 -5.75 9.96
C SER A 145 8.54 -6.88 10.99
N LYS A 146 7.32 -7.22 11.42
CA LYS A 146 7.07 -8.33 12.34
C LYS A 146 7.28 -9.71 11.72
N GLN A 147 6.98 -9.86 10.41
CA GLN A 147 7.35 -11.07 9.68
C GLN A 147 8.88 -11.25 9.65
N ALA A 148 9.62 -10.18 9.38
CA ALA A 148 11.07 -10.21 9.36
C ALA A 148 11.64 -10.61 10.74
N VAL A 149 11.09 -10.08 11.82
CA VAL A 149 11.46 -10.46 13.19
C VAL A 149 11.18 -11.94 13.46
N ALA A 150 10.02 -12.45 13.05
CA ALA A 150 9.68 -13.88 13.19
C ALA A 150 10.66 -14.76 12.40
N TYR A 151 11.04 -14.36 11.19
CA TYR A 151 12.02 -15.11 10.40
C TYR A 151 13.42 -15.07 10.99
N ARG A 152 13.84 -13.94 11.58
CA ARG A 152 15.08 -13.83 12.35
C ARG A 152 15.08 -14.78 13.55
N GLU A 153 13.97 -14.82 14.30
CA GLU A 153 13.80 -15.72 15.43
C GLU A 153 13.96 -17.19 15.03
N ILE A 154 13.25 -17.63 13.98
CA ILE A 154 13.36 -18.99 13.44
C ILE A 154 14.80 -19.29 13.00
N SER A 155 15.44 -18.37 12.30
CA SER A 155 16.80 -18.55 11.78
C SER A 155 17.84 -18.66 12.89
N LEU A 156 17.69 -17.90 13.98
CA LEU A 156 18.56 -17.97 15.15
C LEU A 156 18.38 -19.29 15.91
N ILE A 157 17.14 -19.77 16.08
CA ILE A 157 16.85 -21.08 16.69
C ILE A 157 17.49 -22.21 15.87
N LEU A 158 17.42 -22.11 14.55
CA LEU A 158 18.04 -23.08 13.62
C LEU A 158 19.56 -22.89 13.48
N LYS A 159 20.15 -21.98 14.26
CA LYS A 159 21.60 -21.67 14.23
C LYS A 159 22.12 -21.31 12.83
N ARG A 160 21.29 -20.67 11.99
CA ARG A 160 21.71 -20.19 10.68
C ARG A 160 22.62 -18.96 10.87
N PRO A 161 23.63 -18.78 9.98
CA PRO A 161 24.48 -17.60 10.03
C PRO A 161 23.69 -16.31 9.96
N SER A 162 23.95 -15.38 10.84
CA SER A 162 23.33 -14.07 10.86
C SER A 162 24.22 -13.00 10.25
N GLY A 163 23.61 -12.05 9.54
CA GLY A 163 24.25 -10.86 8.98
C GLY A 163 23.89 -9.57 9.71
N ARG A 164 23.70 -8.51 8.95
CA ARG A 164 23.32 -7.18 9.48
C ARG A 164 22.05 -7.26 10.34
N GLU A 165 22.08 -6.62 11.50
CA GLU A 165 20.97 -6.57 12.49
C GLU A 165 20.49 -7.98 12.93
N ALA A 166 21.39 -8.97 12.88
CA ALA A 166 21.12 -10.37 13.18
C ALA A 166 20.09 -11.05 12.24
N TYR A 167 19.75 -10.44 11.12
CA TYR A 167 18.92 -11.09 10.09
C TYR A 167 19.72 -12.13 9.31
N PRO A 168 19.09 -13.24 8.86
CA PRO A 168 19.74 -14.18 7.96
C PRO A 168 20.01 -13.57 6.59
N GLY A 169 21.01 -14.07 5.84
CA GLY A 169 21.44 -13.52 4.58
C GLY A 169 20.37 -13.51 3.48
N ASP A 170 19.35 -14.34 3.60
CA ASP A 170 18.23 -14.46 2.66
C ASP A 170 16.98 -13.63 3.06
N ILE A 171 17.11 -12.68 3.99
CA ILE A 171 15.98 -11.84 4.42
C ILE A 171 15.40 -11.01 3.27
N PHE A 172 16.20 -10.53 2.35
CA PHE A 172 15.72 -9.85 1.15
C PHE A 172 14.82 -10.77 0.32
N TYR A 173 15.22 -12.01 0.14
CA TYR A 173 14.45 -13.00 -0.60
C TYR A 173 13.11 -13.35 0.07
N LEU A 174 13.02 -13.28 1.39
CA LEU A 174 11.75 -13.45 2.11
C LEU A 174 10.68 -12.48 1.58
N HIS A 175 10.99 -11.20 1.52
CA HIS A 175 10.04 -10.19 1.11
C HIS A 175 9.90 -10.07 -0.42
N SER A 176 10.98 -10.28 -1.18
CA SER A 176 10.91 -10.21 -2.64
C SER A 176 10.04 -11.31 -3.23
N ARG A 177 10.21 -12.58 -2.80
CA ARG A 177 9.38 -13.68 -3.29
C ARG A 177 7.90 -13.58 -2.89
N LEU A 178 7.60 -12.87 -1.80
CA LEU A 178 6.23 -12.56 -1.37
C LEU A 178 5.63 -11.45 -2.24
N LEU A 179 6.31 -10.31 -2.34
CA LEU A 179 5.78 -9.10 -2.97
C LEU A 179 5.76 -9.17 -4.49
N GLU A 180 6.69 -9.89 -5.11
CA GLU A 180 6.70 -10.10 -6.57
C GLU A 180 5.49 -10.90 -7.08
N ARG A 181 4.78 -11.58 -6.21
CA ARG A 181 3.53 -12.29 -6.53
C ARG A 181 2.36 -11.34 -6.83
N ALA A 182 2.44 -10.09 -6.37
CA ALA A 182 1.51 -9.03 -6.76
C ALA A 182 1.82 -8.54 -8.18
N ALA A 183 0.84 -8.62 -9.07
CA ALA A 183 1.00 -8.25 -10.47
C ALA A 183 -0.36 -8.03 -11.15
N LYS A 184 -0.35 -7.35 -12.29
CA LYS A 184 -1.44 -7.34 -13.28
C LYS A 184 -1.14 -8.41 -14.33
N ILE A 185 -2.03 -9.38 -14.47
CA ILE A 185 -1.87 -10.48 -15.44
C ILE A 185 -2.34 -10.00 -16.82
N ILE A 186 -1.65 -10.48 -17.85
CA ILE A 186 -1.98 -10.20 -19.25
C ILE A 186 -3.44 -10.58 -19.56
N ASP A 187 -4.12 -9.70 -20.29
CA ASP A 187 -5.51 -9.91 -20.72
C ASP A 187 -5.56 -10.79 -21.99
N ASN A 188 -4.92 -11.96 -21.91
CA ASN A 188 -4.91 -12.98 -22.94
C ASN A 188 -5.01 -14.36 -22.27
N GLN A 189 -6.15 -15.01 -22.46
CA GLN A 189 -6.46 -16.31 -21.86
C GLN A 189 -5.44 -17.38 -22.19
N GLU A 190 -4.99 -17.45 -23.43
CA GLU A 190 -4.05 -18.48 -23.87
C GLU A 190 -2.68 -18.30 -23.21
N VAL A 191 -2.19 -17.06 -23.12
CA VAL A 191 -0.93 -16.75 -22.48
C VAL A 191 -1.05 -16.95 -20.96
N ALA A 192 -2.13 -16.50 -20.34
CA ALA A 192 -2.36 -16.65 -18.90
C ALA A 192 -2.43 -18.12 -18.47
N SER A 193 -2.99 -19.00 -19.32
CA SER A 193 -3.07 -20.43 -19.03
C SER A 193 -1.73 -21.16 -19.03
N LYS A 194 -0.69 -20.55 -19.63
CA LYS A 194 0.69 -21.06 -19.66
C LYS A 194 1.57 -20.44 -18.56
N MET A 195 0.98 -19.71 -17.62
CA MET A 195 1.73 -19.04 -16.54
C MET A 195 2.60 -20.05 -15.78
N ASN A 196 3.85 -19.64 -15.52
CA ASN A 196 4.78 -20.46 -14.77
C ASN A 196 4.22 -20.78 -13.37
N ASP A 197 4.49 -21.98 -12.91
CA ASP A 197 4.11 -22.47 -11.58
C ASP A 197 2.59 -22.38 -11.28
N LEU A 198 1.76 -22.46 -12.33
CA LEU A 198 0.30 -22.45 -12.19
C LEU A 198 -0.15 -23.77 -11.56
N PRO A 199 -0.81 -23.75 -10.38
CA PRO A 199 -1.32 -24.95 -9.75
C PRO A 199 -2.31 -25.72 -10.64
N GLU A 200 -2.23 -27.04 -10.66
CA GLU A 200 -3.13 -27.90 -11.45
C GLU A 200 -4.61 -27.58 -11.19
N ALA A 201 -4.96 -27.31 -9.95
CA ALA A 201 -6.33 -26.97 -9.56
C ALA A 201 -6.86 -25.67 -10.19
N LEU A 202 -5.97 -24.79 -10.67
CA LEU A 202 -6.34 -23.52 -11.31
C LEU A 202 -6.39 -23.63 -12.83
N LYS A 203 -5.72 -24.59 -13.45
CA LYS A 203 -5.66 -24.71 -14.91
C LYS A 203 -7.04 -24.66 -15.60
N PRO A 204 -8.08 -25.35 -15.11
CA PRO A 204 -9.39 -25.31 -15.76
C PRO A 204 -10.17 -24.01 -15.59
N ILE A 205 -9.78 -23.15 -14.63
CA ILE A 205 -10.52 -21.94 -14.27
C ILE A 205 -9.72 -20.65 -14.39
N VAL A 206 -8.44 -20.74 -14.82
CA VAL A 206 -7.59 -19.57 -15.00
C VAL A 206 -8.15 -18.65 -16.08
N LYS A 207 -8.04 -17.35 -15.84
CA LYS A 207 -8.44 -16.30 -16.78
C LYS A 207 -7.38 -15.19 -16.77
N GLY A 208 -7.19 -14.54 -17.92
CA GLY A 208 -6.36 -13.35 -18.03
C GLY A 208 -7.03 -12.11 -17.43
N GLY A 209 -6.28 -11.02 -17.36
CA GLY A 209 -6.78 -9.70 -16.97
C GLY A 209 -6.96 -9.44 -15.48
N GLY A 210 -6.76 -10.43 -14.62
CA GLY A 210 -6.83 -10.25 -13.16
C GLY A 210 -5.66 -9.47 -12.58
N SER A 211 -5.82 -8.90 -11.38
CA SER A 211 -4.77 -8.19 -10.68
C SER A 211 -4.69 -8.55 -9.21
N LEU A 212 -3.49 -8.43 -8.66
CA LEU A 212 -3.24 -8.45 -7.22
C LEU A 212 -2.36 -7.25 -6.88
N THR A 213 -2.95 -6.31 -6.15
CA THR A 213 -2.29 -5.09 -5.65
C THR A 213 -1.83 -5.35 -4.23
N ALA A 214 -0.59 -4.99 -3.88
CA ALA A 214 -0.05 -5.17 -2.54
C ALA A 214 0.23 -3.84 -1.86
N LEU A 215 -0.22 -3.70 -0.63
CA LEU A 215 0.10 -2.63 0.30
C LEU A 215 0.86 -3.21 1.50
N PRO A 216 2.17 -3.45 1.39
CA PRO A 216 2.99 -3.79 2.54
C PRO A 216 3.14 -2.60 3.47
N ILE A 217 3.11 -2.87 4.78
CA ILE A 217 3.37 -1.88 5.82
C ILE A 217 4.71 -2.20 6.46
N ILE A 218 5.56 -1.19 6.62
CA ILE A 218 6.83 -1.25 7.35
C ILE A 218 6.82 -0.20 8.45
N GLU A 219 7.25 -0.60 9.64
CA GLU A 219 7.44 0.30 10.78
C GLU A 219 8.89 0.78 10.83
N THR A 220 9.06 2.11 10.90
CA THR A 220 10.36 2.75 11.16
C THR A 220 10.51 3.14 12.63
N GLN A 221 11.73 3.43 13.03
CA GLN A 221 12.05 4.04 14.32
C GLN A 221 12.64 5.43 14.07
N ALA A 222 12.04 6.45 14.64
CA ALA A 222 12.45 7.85 14.48
C ALA A 222 12.60 8.30 13.01
N GLY A 223 11.76 7.78 12.12
CA GLY A 223 11.77 8.11 10.69
C GLY A 223 12.96 7.52 9.91
N ASP A 224 13.74 6.60 10.49
CA ASP A 224 14.92 6.03 9.83
C ASP A 224 14.52 5.03 8.72
N VAL A 225 14.55 5.52 7.49
CA VAL A 225 14.33 4.70 6.29
C VAL A 225 15.61 4.01 5.79
N SER A 226 16.78 4.32 6.39
CA SER A 226 18.06 3.71 6.03
C SER A 226 18.32 2.38 6.74
N ALA A 227 17.49 2.01 7.69
CA ALA A 227 17.52 0.70 8.36
C ALA A 227 17.39 -0.45 7.36
N TYR A 228 17.81 -1.65 7.76
CA TYR A 228 17.97 -2.77 6.83
C TYR A 228 16.67 -3.22 6.18
N ILE A 229 15.61 -3.45 6.94
CA ILE A 229 14.33 -3.92 6.40
C ILE A 229 13.62 -2.83 5.57
N PRO A 230 13.49 -1.57 6.01
CA PRO A 230 12.96 -0.49 5.20
C PRO A 230 13.64 -0.37 3.82
N THR A 231 14.96 -0.33 3.78
CA THR A 231 15.75 -0.23 2.55
C THR A 231 15.44 -1.37 1.58
N ASN A 232 15.39 -2.61 2.07
CA ASN A 232 15.07 -3.77 1.27
C ASN A 232 13.68 -3.66 0.65
N VAL A 233 12.67 -3.32 1.44
CA VAL A 233 11.27 -3.29 0.95
C VAL A 233 11.04 -2.10 0.00
N ILE A 234 11.67 -0.94 0.23
CA ILE A 234 11.64 0.18 -0.71
C ILE A 234 12.17 -0.23 -2.08
N SER A 235 13.24 -1.05 -2.13
CA SER A 235 13.81 -1.51 -3.40
C SER A 235 12.95 -2.53 -4.14
N ILE A 236 12.16 -3.32 -3.42
CA ILE A 236 11.27 -4.34 -4.00
C ILE A 236 9.97 -3.73 -4.54
N THR A 237 9.48 -2.64 -3.92
CA THR A 237 8.18 -2.05 -4.24
C THR A 237 8.23 -1.04 -5.37
N ASP A 238 7.08 -0.72 -5.93
CA ASP A 238 6.92 0.22 -7.05
C ASP A 238 6.70 1.67 -6.56
N GLY A 239 7.08 1.95 -5.34
CA GLY A 239 6.97 3.23 -4.69
C GLY A 239 6.63 3.10 -3.20
N GLN A 240 6.54 4.24 -2.52
CA GLN A 240 6.22 4.30 -1.10
C GLN A 240 5.39 5.53 -0.74
N ILE A 241 4.47 5.35 0.20
CA ILE A 241 3.78 6.40 0.92
C ILE A 241 4.49 6.54 2.27
N PHE A 242 5.25 7.61 2.44
CA PHE A 242 5.97 7.90 3.67
C PHE A 242 5.15 8.78 4.60
N LEU A 243 4.91 8.29 5.81
CA LEU A 243 4.25 9.05 6.87
C LEU A 243 5.29 9.60 7.84
N GLU A 244 5.13 10.88 8.19
CA GLU A 244 6.06 11.62 9.03
C GLU A 244 5.43 12.01 10.36
N THR A 245 6.11 11.68 11.45
CA THR A 245 5.66 11.96 12.82
C THR A 245 5.48 13.47 13.08
N ALA A 246 6.35 14.32 12.51
CA ALA A 246 6.24 15.77 12.65
C ALA A 246 4.94 16.32 12.06
N LEU A 247 4.50 15.82 10.89
CA LEU A 247 3.24 16.19 10.27
C LEU A 247 2.04 15.71 11.09
N PHE A 248 2.10 14.46 11.58
CA PHE A 248 1.07 13.89 12.43
C PHE A 248 0.83 14.71 13.70
N ASN A 249 1.90 15.11 14.38
CA ASN A 249 1.85 15.94 15.59
C ASN A 249 1.35 17.35 15.32
N ARG A 250 1.53 17.88 14.10
CA ARG A 250 0.94 19.18 13.66
C ARG A 250 -0.54 19.08 13.30
N GLY A 251 -1.14 17.89 13.39
CA GLY A 251 -2.54 17.66 13.04
C GLY A 251 -2.82 17.48 11.56
N ILE A 252 -1.78 17.34 10.72
CA ILE A 252 -1.91 17.05 9.29
C ILE A 252 -2.13 15.55 9.14
N ARG A 253 -3.35 15.15 8.80
CA ARG A 253 -3.76 13.75 8.70
C ARG A 253 -4.55 13.53 7.40
N PRO A 254 -4.13 12.57 6.56
CA PRO A 254 -2.97 11.68 6.72
C PRO A 254 -1.63 12.44 6.68
N ALA A 255 -0.67 11.97 7.48
CA ALA A 255 0.63 12.64 7.68
C ALA A 255 1.63 12.31 6.57
N ILE A 256 1.21 12.41 5.31
CA ILE A 256 2.00 12.01 4.14
C ILE A 256 3.04 13.09 3.82
N ASN A 257 4.29 12.69 3.82
CA ASN A 257 5.38 13.54 3.30
C ASN A 257 5.45 13.36 1.78
N VAL A 258 4.98 14.36 1.04
CA VAL A 258 4.90 14.31 -0.43
C VAL A 258 6.28 14.39 -1.12
N GLY A 259 7.29 14.94 -0.44
CA GLY A 259 8.63 15.09 -0.99
C GLY A 259 9.36 13.77 -1.18
N ILE A 260 9.15 12.82 -0.26
CA ILE A 260 9.80 11.51 -0.28
C ILE A 260 8.84 10.35 -0.61
N SER A 261 7.55 10.63 -0.73
CA SER A 261 6.58 9.66 -1.22
C SER A 261 6.61 9.59 -2.75
N VAL A 262 6.61 8.38 -3.29
CA VAL A 262 6.78 8.13 -4.73
C VAL A 262 5.80 7.05 -5.19
N SER A 263 5.16 7.24 -6.33
CA SER A 263 4.53 6.17 -7.11
C SER A 263 5.24 6.05 -8.45
N ARG A 264 5.85 4.90 -8.73
CA ARG A 264 6.53 4.66 -10.02
C ARG A 264 5.57 4.50 -11.18
N VAL A 265 4.33 4.11 -10.93
CA VAL A 265 3.26 4.06 -11.93
C VAL A 265 2.73 5.46 -12.22
N GLY A 266 2.61 6.28 -11.20
CA GLY A 266 2.26 7.70 -11.30
C GLY A 266 0.94 7.94 -12.05
N GLY A 267 0.91 8.93 -12.90
CA GLY A 267 -0.27 9.34 -13.65
C GLY A 267 -0.88 8.29 -14.59
N ASN A 268 -0.19 7.17 -14.84
CA ASN A 268 -0.78 6.04 -15.58
C ASN A 268 -1.84 5.31 -14.76
N ALA A 269 -1.80 5.44 -13.43
CA ALA A 269 -2.80 4.92 -12.49
C ALA A 269 -3.82 5.97 -12.05
N GLN A 270 -4.03 7.02 -12.83
CA GLN A 270 -5.02 8.05 -12.57
C GLN A 270 -6.03 8.16 -13.71
N ILE A 271 -7.28 8.47 -13.36
CA ILE A 271 -8.26 8.87 -14.35
C ILE A 271 -7.85 10.21 -14.97
N LYS A 272 -8.26 10.47 -16.22
CA LYS A 272 -7.82 11.65 -16.98
C LYS A 272 -8.13 12.97 -16.28
N SER A 273 -9.28 13.09 -15.63
CA SER A 273 -9.68 14.27 -14.86
C SER A 273 -8.74 14.51 -13.67
N MET A 274 -8.47 13.49 -12.86
CA MET A 274 -7.53 13.60 -11.73
C MET A 274 -6.13 13.98 -12.20
N LYS A 275 -5.63 13.31 -13.23
CA LYS A 275 -4.30 13.61 -13.81
C LYS A 275 -4.18 15.06 -14.26
N LYS A 276 -5.24 15.61 -14.87
CA LYS A 276 -5.27 17.01 -15.32
C LYS A 276 -5.27 18.00 -14.15
N VAL A 277 -6.08 17.73 -13.14
CA VAL A 277 -6.29 18.64 -12.01
C VAL A 277 -5.12 18.57 -11.00
N ALA A 278 -4.64 17.39 -10.70
CA ALA A 278 -3.59 17.17 -9.70
C ALA A 278 -2.15 17.22 -10.26
N GLY A 279 -1.98 17.53 -11.54
CA GLY A 279 -0.69 17.42 -12.24
C GLY A 279 0.45 18.23 -11.61
N THR A 280 0.17 19.40 -11.07
CA THR A 280 1.17 20.26 -10.41
C THR A 280 1.14 20.16 -8.89
N LEU A 281 0.07 19.61 -8.30
CA LEU A 281 -0.19 19.65 -6.86
C LEU A 281 0.97 19.08 -6.04
N LYS A 282 1.57 17.98 -6.48
CA LYS A 282 2.70 17.36 -5.79
C LYS A 282 3.92 18.27 -5.76
N ILE A 283 4.22 18.90 -6.89
CA ILE A 283 5.36 19.83 -7.02
C ILE A 283 5.10 21.08 -6.17
N ASP A 284 3.90 21.65 -6.25
CA ASP A 284 3.49 22.83 -5.48
C ASP A 284 3.60 22.55 -3.96
N GLN A 285 3.17 21.38 -3.50
CA GLN A 285 3.27 20.99 -2.10
C GLN A 285 4.72 20.73 -1.65
N ALA A 286 5.56 20.15 -2.49
CA ALA A 286 6.98 19.95 -2.19
C ALA A 286 7.70 21.31 -2.06
N GLN A 287 7.47 22.24 -3.00
CA GLN A 287 8.02 23.61 -2.93
C GLN A 287 7.51 24.37 -1.69
N PHE A 288 6.23 24.26 -1.38
CA PHE A 288 5.66 24.86 -0.16
C PHE A 288 6.40 24.36 1.09
N ARG A 289 6.64 23.06 1.22
CA ARG A 289 7.33 22.48 2.36
C ARG A 289 8.77 23.00 2.50
N GLU A 290 9.47 23.09 1.38
CA GLU A 290 10.83 23.63 1.36
C GLU A 290 10.84 25.10 1.82
N LEU A 291 9.99 25.94 1.23
CA LEU A 291 9.89 27.34 1.58
C LEU A 291 9.40 27.57 3.02
N GLU A 292 8.44 26.77 3.51
CA GLU A 292 7.97 26.84 4.90
C GLU A 292 9.10 26.60 5.90
N SER A 293 10.05 25.72 5.58
CA SER A 293 11.20 25.46 6.43
C SER A 293 12.13 26.67 6.52
N PHE A 294 12.38 27.36 5.41
CA PHE A 294 13.22 28.57 5.37
C PHE A 294 12.60 29.76 6.10
N THR A 295 11.28 29.95 6.02
CA THR A 295 10.60 31.09 6.67
C THR A 295 10.61 31.03 8.19
N LYS A 296 10.79 29.86 8.79
CA LYS A 296 10.96 29.71 10.24
C LYS A 296 12.24 30.36 10.76
N PHE A 297 13.18 30.66 9.90
CA PHE A 297 14.46 31.30 10.25
C PHE A 297 14.49 32.84 10.11
N GLY A 298 13.35 33.49 9.85
CA GLY A 298 13.17 34.93 10.02
C GLY A 298 13.65 35.81 8.86
N GLY A 299 13.57 35.36 7.61
CA GLY A 299 13.83 36.20 6.44
C GLY A 299 12.61 37.04 6.03
N ASP A 300 12.85 38.25 5.51
CA ASP A 300 11.82 39.04 4.82
C ASP A 300 11.31 38.26 3.60
N MET A 301 9.99 38.04 3.55
CA MET A 301 9.36 37.31 2.45
C MET A 301 9.02 38.28 1.31
N ASP A 302 9.52 37.97 0.11
CA ASP A 302 9.05 38.62 -1.09
C ASP A 302 7.58 38.22 -1.40
N PRO A 303 6.82 39.07 -2.13
CA PRO A 303 5.41 38.81 -2.40
C PRO A 303 5.13 37.52 -3.17
N VAL A 304 6.09 37.00 -3.97
CA VAL A 304 5.94 35.77 -4.73
C VAL A 304 6.01 34.57 -3.80
N THR A 305 7.03 34.52 -2.95
CA THR A 305 7.21 33.50 -1.92
C THR A 305 6.01 33.45 -0.96
N ALA A 306 5.49 34.61 -0.54
CA ALA A 306 4.31 34.70 0.30
C ALA A 306 3.07 34.06 -0.34
N ARG A 307 2.84 34.25 -1.65
CA ARG A 307 1.75 33.64 -2.39
C ARG A 307 1.87 32.11 -2.49
N VAL A 308 3.10 31.60 -2.73
CA VAL A 308 3.34 30.15 -2.78
C VAL A 308 3.05 29.51 -1.43
N ILE A 309 3.46 30.14 -0.34
CA ILE A 309 3.19 29.65 1.01
C ILE A 309 1.70 29.68 1.34
N ASP A 310 1.00 30.76 1.02
CA ASP A 310 -0.47 30.87 1.25
C ASP A 310 -1.23 29.79 0.47
N LYS A 311 -0.93 29.63 -0.84
CA LYS A 311 -1.49 28.57 -1.67
C LYS A 311 -1.19 27.18 -1.11
N GLY A 312 0.06 26.92 -0.72
CA GLY A 312 0.47 25.65 -0.16
C GLY A 312 -0.26 25.29 1.13
N ARG A 313 -0.47 26.26 2.03
CA ARG A 313 -1.25 26.09 3.28
C ARG A 313 -2.71 25.78 3.00
N LYS A 314 -3.32 26.45 2.03
CA LYS A 314 -4.71 26.18 1.62
C LYS A 314 -4.85 24.76 1.07
N ASN A 315 -3.96 24.36 0.17
CA ASN A 315 -3.94 23.00 -0.39
C ASN A 315 -3.69 21.94 0.69
N GLU A 316 -2.80 22.20 1.66
CA GLU A 316 -2.58 21.28 2.78
C GLU A 316 -3.87 21.06 3.59
N ARG A 317 -4.63 22.11 3.88
CA ARG A 317 -5.93 21.99 4.57
C ARG A 317 -6.96 21.21 3.77
N LEU A 318 -7.01 21.38 2.44
CA LEU A 318 -7.91 20.63 1.57
C LEU A 318 -7.59 19.13 1.54
N LEU A 319 -6.32 18.78 1.73
CA LEU A 319 -5.84 17.39 1.75
C LEU A 319 -6.06 16.69 3.09
N ILE A 320 -6.31 17.43 4.17
CA ILE A 320 -6.66 16.84 5.48
C ILE A 320 -7.98 16.08 5.33
N GLN A 321 -8.02 14.88 5.91
CA GLN A 321 -9.15 13.97 5.82
C GLN A 321 -9.24 13.12 7.08
N PRO A 322 -10.42 13.01 7.73
CA PRO A 322 -10.61 12.11 8.86
C PRO A 322 -10.55 10.65 8.44
N GLN A 323 -10.25 9.77 9.39
CA GLN A 323 -10.24 8.32 9.18
C GLN A 323 -11.65 7.79 8.89
N TYR A 324 -11.72 6.72 8.11
CA TYR A 324 -12.95 5.97 7.79
C TYR A 324 -13.99 6.80 7.03
N GLN A 325 -13.52 7.83 6.33
CA GLN A 325 -14.33 8.68 5.47
C GLN A 325 -13.68 8.82 4.09
N PRO A 326 -13.58 7.73 3.32
CA PRO A 326 -13.07 7.81 1.96
C PRO A 326 -14.01 8.64 1.08
N TRP A 327 -13.43 9.36 0.12
CA TRP A 327 -14.15 10.22 -0.81
C TRP A 327 -14.24 9.56 -2.19
N ALA A 328 -15.37 9.71 -2.84
CA ALA A 328 -15.51 9.35 -4.25
C ALA A 328 -14.53 10.17 -5.11
N VAL A 329 -14.03 9.57 -6.17
CA VAL A 329 -12.99 10.22 -7.00
C VAL A 329 -13.49 11.49 -7.67
N GLU A 330 -14.77 11.57 -8.00
CA GLU A 330 -15.43 12.73 -8.59
C GLU A 330 -15.39 13.92 -7.63
N ASP A 331 -15.72 13.70 -6.35
CA ASP A 331 -15.68 14.71 -5.30
C ASP A 331 -14.25 15.18 -5.01
N GLN A 332 -13.30 14.24 -5.02
CA GLN A 332 -11.87 14.56 -4.89
C GLN A 332 -11.40 15.48 -6.00
N VAL A 333 -11.76 15.18 -7.25
CA VAL A 333 -11.41 16.02 -8.43
C VAL A 333 -11.98 17.42 -8.30
N ALA A 334 -13.25 17.54 -7.87
CA ALA A 334 -13.90 18.84 -7.70
C ALA A 334 -13.19 19.70 -6.63
N VAL A 335 -12.92 19.11 -5.45
CA VAL A 335 -12.25 19.81 -4.34
C VAL A 335 -10.81 20.22 -4.72
N ILE A 336 -10.05 19.33 -5.35
CA ILE A 336 -8.67 19.62 -5.76
C ILE A 336 -8.66 20.70 -6.85
N TYR A 337 -9.61 20.67 -7.79
CA TYR A 337 -9.75 21.72 -8.80
C TYR A 337 -9.95 23.10 -8.16
N CYS A 338 -10.79 23.22 -7.16
CA CYS A 338 -11.01 24.47 -6.41
C CYS A 338 -9.76 24.94 -5.64
N GLY A 339 -8.90 24.03 -5.21
CA GLY A 339 -7.69 24.36 -4.45
C GLY A 339 -6.51 24.77 -5.33
N VAL A 340 -6.42 24.22 -6.53
CA VAL A 340 -5.29 24.46 -7.44
C VAL A 340 -5.52 25.75 -8.27
N ASN A 341 -6.76 26.10 -8.61
CA ASN A 341 -7.13 27.29 -9.35
C ASN A 341 -7.63 28.39 -8.43
#